data_5dbadd6efa476a6d30ca89ec37e5a499
#
_entry.id   5dbadd6efa476a6d30ca89ec37e5a499
#
_cell.length_a   1.000
_cell.length_b   1.000
_cell.length_c   1.000
_cell.angle_alpha   90.00
_cell.angle_beta   90.00
_cell.angle_gamma   90.00
#
_symmetry.space_group_name_H-M   'P 1'
#
loop_
_entity.id
_entity.type
_entity.pdbx_description
1 polymer ?
#
loop_
_entity_poly.entity_id
_entity_poly.type
_entity_poly.pdbx_seq_one_letter_code
_entity_poly.pdbx_strand_id
1 'polypeptide(L)'
;MNSAEPDRSQHDNAPRMRGWVSFWNSENSIYVNARHRDVHFRAIADDLRAYVPGPQASVLDYGCGDALHADRVADVIFRLILSDAAPAVRERLRQRFASHAKIEVRAPEEVEAIADATLDLVIFNSVAQYLSGDELDRLLAVFLRLLKPGGRLVLGDVVPPAHSTVAAITALLRFAAHNGFLLAALAGLVRTAFSDYRRLRTQLGLTLYEEGAMIAKLEAAGFSAHRARTNIGHNPARMTFVAERR
;
A
#
# COMPACT_ATOMS: atom_id res chain seq x y z
N MET A 1 -36.90 -7.74 -29.23
CA MET A 1 -36.68 -6.60 -28.34
C MET A 1 -36.01 -7.18 -27.11
N ASN A 2 -34.72 -7.11 -27.06
CA ASN A 2 -33.92 -7.65 -25.96
C ASN A 2 -33.44 -6.44 -25.14
N SER A 3 -34.07 -6.22 -24.00
CA SER A 3 -33.73 -5.16 -23.06
C SER A 3 -32.48 -5.63 -22.28
N ALA A 4 -31.31 -5.08 -22.61
CA ALA A 4 -30.12 -5.25 -21.79
C ALA A 4 -30.38 -4.57 -20.44
N GLU A 5 -30.36 -5.34 -19.35
CA GLU A 5 -30.28 -4.78 -17.99
C GLU A 5 -28.97 -4.00 -17.83
N PRO A 6 -29.01 -2.81 -17.25
CA PRO A 6 -27.77 -2.07 -16.97
C PRO A 6 -26.97 -2.80 -15.87
N ASP A 7 -25.70 -2.99 -16.13
CA ASP A 7 -24.72 -3.57 -15.21
C ASP A 7 -24.70 -2.79 -13.88
N ARG A 8 -25.24 -3.40 -12.83
CA ARG A 8 -25.33 -2.83 -11.48
C ARG A 8 -23.99 -2.83 -10.73
N SER A 9 -22.92 -3.38 -11.30
CA SER A 9 -21.63 -3.54 -10.63
C SER A 9 -20.82 -2.23 -10.50
N GLN A 10 -21.05 -1.26 -11.37
CA GLN A 10 -20.27 -0.02 -11.40
C GLN A 10 -20.66 1.04 -10.37
N HIS A 11 -21.85 0.98 -9.78
CA HIS A 11 -22.33 2.03 -8.85
C HIS A 11 -22.05 1.75 -7.36
N ASP A 12 -21.67 0.54 -6.96
CA ASP A 12 -21.58 0.16 -5.54
C ASP A 12 -20.18 0.40 -4.92
N ASN A 13 -19.13 0.60 -5.71
CA ASN A 13 -17.73 0.70 -5.24
C ASN A 13 -17.30 2.11 -4.82
N ALA A 14 -17.85 3.17 -5.41
CA ALA A 14 -17.49 4.55 -5.08
C ALA A 14 -17.77 4.94 -3.60
N PRO A 15 -18.82 4.43 -2.92
CA PRO A 15 -19.01 4.66 -1.48
C PRO A 15 -17.92 3.99 -0.63
N ARG A 16 -17.44 2.80 -1.02
CA ARG A 16 -16.42 2.03 -0.28
C ARG A 16 -15.07 2.72 -0.27
N MET A 17 -14.56 3.11 -1.42
CA MET A 17 -13.28 3.84 -1.53
C MET A 17 -13.37 5.18 -0.77
N ARG A 18 -14.46 5.94 -0.93
CA ARG A 18 -14.67 7.19 -0.18
C ARG A 18 -14.66 6.98 1.33
N GLY A 19 -15.22 5.88 1.83
CA GLY A 19 -15.19 5.52 3.24
C GLY A 19 -13.77 5.29 3.76
N TRP A 20 -12.94 4.56 3.03
CA TRP A 20 -11.54 4.33 3.38
C TRP A 20 -10.70 5.61 3.30
N VAL A 21 -10.87 6.40 2.23
CA VAL A 21 -10.17 7.71 2.09
C VAL A 21 -10.56 8.64 3.24
N SER A 22 -11.84 8.72 3.60
CA SER A 22 -12.32 9.53 4.72
C SER A 22 -11.68 9.10 6.05
N PHE A 23 -11.56 7.79 6.29
CA PHE A 23 -10.88 7.25 7.47
C PHE A 23 -9.42 7.67 7.54
N TRP A 24 -8.66 7.50 6.45
CA TRP A 24 -7.24 7.86 6.40
C TRP A 24 -7.01 9.38 6.41
N ASN A 25 -8.01 10.15 5.99
CA ASN A 25 -7.98 11.61 6.04
C ASN A 25 -8.22 12.18 7.44
N SER A 26 -8.70 11.38 8.39
CA SER A 26 -8.93 11.75 9.78
C SER A 26 -7.68 11.52 10.63
N GLU A 27 -7.69 12.02 11.87
CA GLU A 27 -6.60 11.81 12.85
C GLU A 27 -6.56 10.39 13.45
N ASN A 28 -7.40 9.48 12.96
CA ASN A 28 -7.45 8.12 13.44
C ASN A 28 -6.13 7.38 13.21
N SER A 29 -5.62 6.73 14.23
CA SER A 29 -4.40 5.94 14.17
C SER A 29 -4.69 4.47 14.42
N ILE A 30 -4.22 3.61 13.51
CA ILE A 30 -4.19 2.15 13.73
C ILE A 30 -2.99 1.72 14.58
N TYR A 31 -2.07 2.62 14.86
CA TYR A 31 -0.88 2.35 15.67
C TYR A 31 -1.18 2.47 17.16
N VAL A 32 -0.63 1.55 17.96
CA VAL A 32 -0.87 1.53 19.40
C VAL A 32 -0.21 2.69 20.14
N ASN A 33 0.91 3.19 19.62
CA ASN A 33 1.64 4.36 20.07
C ASN A 33 2.63 4.89 19.02
N ALA A 34 3.32 5.99 19.31
CA ALA A 34 4.31 6.61 18.43
C ALA A 34 5.50 5.67 18.11
N ARG A 35 5.95 4.85 19.09
CA ARG A 35 7.03 3.87 18.88
C ARG A 35 6.64 2.81 17.87
N HIS A 36 5.44 2.24 17.97
CA HIS A 36 4.93 1.28 17.00
C HIS A 36 4.94 1.89 15.59
N ARG A 37 4.40 3.11 15.47
CA ARG A 37 4.35 3.81 14.18
C ARG A 37 5.75 4.04 13.60
N ASP A 38 6.70 4.52 14.41
CA ASP A 38 8.07 4.76 13.99
C ASP A 38 8.76 3.48 13.48
N VAL A 39 8.78 2.41 14.30
CA VAL A 39 9.46 1.17 13.92
C VAL A 39 8.77 0.44 12.77
N HIS A 40 7.44 0.57 12.63
CA HIS A 40 6.70 0.03 11.51
C HIS A 40 7.13 0.67 10.18
N PHE A 41 7.13 2.00 10.10
CA PHE A 41 7.55 2.67 8.87
C PHE A 41 9.04 2.52 8.60
N ARG A 42 9.87 2.40 9.63
CA ARG A 42 11.29 2.10 9.45
C ARG A 42 11.50 0.73 8.82
N ALA A 43 10.83 -0.29 9.33
CA ALA A 43 10.89 -1.64 8.76
C ALA A 43 10.41 -1.66 7.30
N ILE A 44 9.30 -0.98 6.99
CA ILE A 44 8.83 -0.85 5.61
C ILE A 44 9.88 -0.16 4.73
N ALA A 45 10.45 0.96 5.15
CA ALA A 45 11.47 1.67 4.38
C ALA A 45 12.72 0.79 4.11
N ASP A 46 13.15 0.02 5.11
CA ASP A 46 14.28 -0.90 4.96
C ASP A 46 13.95 -2.06 3.99
N ASP A 47 12.74 -2.62 4.06
CA ASP A 47 12.26 -3.65 3.12
C ASP A 47 12.17 -3.09 1.69
N LEU A 48 11.62 -1.87 1.51
CA LEU A 48 11.47 -1.21 0.20
C LEU A 48 12.81 -0.95 -0.48
N ARG A 49 13.84 -0.60 0.28
CA ARG A 49 15.19 -0.38 -0.26
C ARG A 49 15.76 -1.62 -0.97
N ALA A 50 15.37 -2.82 -0.55
CA ALA A 50 15.80 -4.06 -1.20
C ALA A 50 15.24 -4.22 -2.63
N TYR A 51 14.17 -3.51 -2.98
CA TYR A 51 13.57 -3.54 -4.32
C TYR A 51 14.08 -2.43 -5.24
N VAL A 52 14.80 -1.44 -4.71
CA VAL A 52 15.35 -0.33 -5.49
C VAL A 52 16.36 -0.85 -6.51
N PRO A 53 16.20 -0.56 -7.83
CA PRO A 53 17.08 -1.11 -8.86
C PRO A 53 18.46 -0.43 -8.92
N GLY A 54 18.59 0.76 -8.35
CA GLY A 54 19.87 1.48 -8.33
C GLY A 54 19.74 2.98 -8.06
N PRO A 55 20.84 3.70 -7.97
CA PRO A 55 20.86 5.10 -7.50
C PRO A 55 20.26 6.10 -8.50
N GLN A 56 20.05 5.72 -9.76
CA GLN A 56 19.39 6.54 -10.78
C GLN A 56 17.90 6.26 -10.91
N ALA A 57 17.34 5.45 -10.01
CA ALA A 57 15.95 5.05 -10.07
C ALA A 57 15.00 6.22 -9.80
N SER A 58 13.92 6.31 -10.59
CA SER A 58 12.72 7.10 -10.30
C SER A 58 11.66 6.16 -9.74
N VAL A 59 11.24 6.41 -8.51
CA VAL A 59 10.35 5.52 -7.75
C VAL A 59 9.05 6.25 -7.41
N LEU A 60 7.93 5.56 -7.56
CA LEU A 60 6.61 5.97 -7.06
C LEU A 60 6.22 5.08 -5.90
N ASP A 61 5.85 5.65 -4.75
CA ASP A 61 5.17 4.97 -3.64
C ASP A 61 3.71 5.45 -3.63
N TYR A 62 2.81 4.59 -4.11
CA TYR A 62 1.39 4.91 -4.28
C TYR A 62 0.55 4.34 -3.13
N GLY A 63 -0.14 5.22 -2.41
CA GLY A 63 -0.83 4.90 -1.15
C GLY A 63 0.17 4.81 0.01
N CYS A 64 1.16 5.70 0.02
CA CYS A 64 2.32 5.64 0.92
C CYS A 64 1.97 5.92 2.41
N GLY A 65 0.77 6.44 2.71
CA GLY A 65 0.40 6.83 4.06
C GLY A 65 1.34 7.88 4.64
N ASP A 66 1.67 7.74 5.93
CA ASP A 66 2.54 8.71 6.62
C ASP A 66 4.02 8.66 6.18
N ALA A 67 4.49 7.59 5.56
CA ALA A 67 5.84 7.40 5.01
C ALA A 67 6.97 8.03 5.86
N LEU A 68 6.95 7.80 7.19
CA LEU A 68 7.81 8.51 8.16
C LEU A 68 9.31 8.44 7.84
N HIS A 69 9.75 7.36 7.21
CA HIS A 69 11.14 7.08 6.85
C HIS A 69 11.36 7.00 5.34
N ALA A 70 10.57 7.76 4.54
CA ALA A 70 10.72 7.82 3.09
C ALA A 70 12.08 8.42 2.66
N ASP A 71 12.68 9.29 3.48
CA ASP A 71 14.04 9.81 3.32
C ASP A 71 15.07 8.68 3.13
N ARG A 72 14.97 7.59 3.89
CA ARG A 72 15.86 6.43 3.78
C ARG A 72 15.82 5.75 2.40
N VAL A 73 14.67 5.78 1.74
CA VAL A 73 14.52 5.31 0.35
C VAL A 73 15.04 6.38 -0.61
N ALA A 74 14.67 7.64 -0.40
CA ALA A 74 15.09 8.76 -1.26
C ALA A 74 16.61 8.95 -1.30
N ASP A 75 17.31 8.69 -0.19
CA ASP A 75 18.78 8.83 -0.11
C ASP A 75 19.53 7.94 -1.12
N VAL A 76 18.96 6.77 -1.46
CA VAL A 76 19.62 5.77 -2.31
C VAL A 76 19.10 5.76 -3.76
N ILE A 77 18.27 6.73 -4.15
CA ILE A 77 17.69 6.84 -5.51
C ILE A 77 17.83 8.25 -6.07
N PHE A 78 17.43 8.42 -7.34
CA PHE A 78 17.39 9.73 -7.99
C PHE A 78 16.17 10.56 -7.55
N ARG A 79 14.96 9.95 -7.57
CA ARG A 79 13.70 10.66 -7.24
C ARG A 79 12.69 9.70 -6.61
N LEU A 80 12.02 10.18 -5.56
CA LEU A 80 10.89 9.51 -4.91
C LEU A 80 9.62 10.35 -5.05
N ILE A 81 8.59 9.80 -5.66
CA ILE A 81 7.24 10.37 -5.69
C ILE A 81 6.41 9.65 -4.63
N LEU A 82 5.89 10.39 -3.68
CA LEU A 82 4.94 9.92 -2.68
C LEU A 82 3.53 10.31 -3.10
N SER A 83 2.61 9.36 -3.15
CA SER A 83 1.21 9.64 -3.47
C SER A 83 0.28 8.97 -2.46
N ASP A 84 -0.76 9.68 -2.05
CA ASP A 84 -1.83 9.15 -1.21
C ASP A 84 -3.17 9.79 -1.61
N ALA A 85 -4.26 9.03 -1.52
CA ALA A 85 -5.59 9.52 -1.84
C ALA A 85 -6.12 10.55 -0.82
N ALA A 86 -5.67 10.46 0.46
CA ALA A 86 -6.12 11.33 1.54
C ALA A 86 -5.41 12.70 1.51
N PRO A 87 -6.12 13.83 1.30
CA PRO A 87 -5.51 15.17 1.25
C PRO A 87 -4.72 15.54 2.49
N ALA A 88 -5.22 15.21 3.70
CA ALA A 88 -4.52 15.51 4.93
C ALA A 88 -3.19 14.73 5.07
N VAL A 89 -3.11 13.51 4.54
CA VAL A 89 -1.86 12.74 4.46
C VAL A 89 -0.86 13.47 3.57
N ARG A 90 -1.28 13.86 2.35
CA ARG A 90 -0.41 14.60 1.42
C ARG A 90 0.10 15.91 2.01
N GLU A 91 -0.74 16.64 2.73
CA GLU A 91 -0.32 17.89 3.37
C GLU A 91 0.76 17.66 4.45
N ARG A 92 0.59 16.64 5.31
CA ARG A 92 1.62 16.24 6.28
C ARG A 92 2.93 15.81 5.62
N LEU A 93 2.85 15.10 4.49
CA LEU A 93 4.04 14.70 3.71
C LEU A 93 4.75 15.91 3.12
N ARG A 94 4.02 16.88 2.51
CA ARG A 94 4.60 18.13 1.98
C ARG A 94 5.32 18.92 3.05
N GLN A 95 4.72 19.07 4.23
CA GLN A 95 5.35 19.77 5.35
C GLN A 95 6.60 19.03 5.85
N ARG A 96 6.53 17.71 6.00
CA ARG A 96 7.66 16.89 6.48
C ARG A 96 8.85 16.90 5.55
N PHE A 97 8.61 16.82 4.26
CA PHE A 97 9.65 16.70 3.24
C PHE A 97 9.88 17.97 2.44
N ALA A 98 9.42 19.13 2.92
CA ALA A 98 9.51 20.41 2.23
C ALA A 98 10.93 20.81 1.77
N SER A 99 11.95 20.39 2.54
CA SER A 99 13.37 20.66 2.24
C SER A 99 14.08 19.49 1.54
N HIS A 100 13.40 18.37 1.27
CA HIS A 100 14.04 17.18 0.71
C HIS A 100 14.00 17.22 -0.82
N ALA A 101 15.12 17.54 -1.46
CA ALA A 101 15.20 17.80 -2.90
C ALA A 101 14.78 16.61 -3.80
N LYS A 102 14.82 15.37 -3.30
CA LYS A 102 14.50 14.17 -4.06
C LYS A 102 13.06 13.65 -3.84
N ILE A 103 12.31 14.21 -2.89
CA ILE A 103 10.94 13.78 -2.55
C ILE A 103 9.94 14.76 -3.12
N GLU A 104 8.99 14.24 -3.88
CA GLU A 104 7.86 14.95 -4.46
C GLU A 104 6.56 14.34 -3.97
N VAL A 105 5.57 15.17 -3.57
CA VAL A 105 4.25 14.68 -3.12
C VAL A 105 3.20 15.01 -4.15
N ARG A 106 2.53 13.99 -4.68
CA ARG A 106 1.51 14.11 -5.73
C ARG A 106 0.16 13.55 -5.30
N ALA A 107 -0.92 14.14 -5.82
CA ALA A 107 -2.25 13.55 -5.77
C ALA A 107 -2.37 12.40 -6.80
N PRO A 108 -3.32 11.47 -6.63
CA PRO A 108 -3.54 10.39 -7.60
C PRO A 108 -3.72 10.89 -9.04
N GLU A 109 -4.45 11.98 -9.24
CA GLU A 109 -4.71 12.59 -10.54
C GLU A 109 -3.41 13.15 -11.17
N GLU A 110 -2.50 13.68 -10.34
CA GLU A 110 -1.19 14.16 -10.79
C GLU A 110 -0.25 12.98 -11.13
N VAL A 111 -0.43 11.81 -10.50
CA VAL A 111 0.28 10.58 -10.86
C VAL A 111 -0.18 10.08 -12.23
N GLU A 112 -1.48 10.10 -12.51
CA GLU A 112 -2.01 9.72 -13.81
C GLU A 112 -1.50 10.61 -14.96
N ALA A 113 -1.13 11.86 -14.66
CA ALA A 113 -0.56 12.80 -15.63
C ALA A 113 0.95 12.62 -15.87
N ILE A 114 1.63 11.72 -15.15
CA ILE A 114 3.04 11.41 -15.38
C ILE A 114 3.21 10.78 -16.78
N ALA A 115 4.27 11.17 -17.47
CA ALA A 115 4.60 10.64 -18.79
C ALA A 115 4.87 9.13 -18.77
N ASP A 116 4.55 8.46 -19.85
CA ASP A 116 4.74 7.03 -20.02
C ASP A 116 6.22 6.63 -19.91
N ALA A 117 6.48 5.42 -19.40
CA ALA A 117 7.81 4.82 -19.34
C ALA A 117 8.89 5.72 -18.66
N THR A 118 8.52 6.37 -17.55
CA THR A 118 9.44 7.25 -16.79
C THR A 118 9.87 6.69 -15.44
N LEU A 119 9.17 5.69 -14.92
CA LEU A 119 9.45 5.11 -13.60
C LEU A 119 10.19 3.78 -13.72
N ASP A 120 11.14 3.56 -12.81
CA ASP A 120 11.88 2.31 -12.69
C ASP A 120 11.21 1.33 -11.71
N LEU A 121 10.50 1.89 -10.72
CA LEU A 121 9.82 1.12 -9.68
C LEU A 121 8.53 1.83 -9.26
N VAL A 122 7.46 1.06 -9.15
CA VAL A 122 6.22 1.44 -8.46
C VAL A 122 6.07 0.56 -7.22
N ILE A 123 5.86 1.18 -6.08
CA ILE A 123 5.54 0.53 -4.81
C ILE A 123 4.04 0.74 -4.55
N PHE A 124 3.35 -0.34 -4.22
CA PHE A 124 1.92 -0.36 -3.93
C PHE A 124 1.68 -1.27 -2.71
N ASN A 125 1.96 -0.73 -1.52
CA ASN A 125 2.01 -1.52 -0.28
C ASN A 125 0.83 -1.23 0.63
N SER A 126 0.17 -2.28 1.14
CA SER A 126 -0.97 -2.19 2.08
C SER A 126 -2.21 -1.45 1.55
N VAL A 127 -2.42 -1.41 0.23
CA VAL A 127 -3.53 -0.67 -0.42
C VAL A 127 -4.55 -1.58 -1.09
N ALA A 128 -4.09 -2.66 -1.75
CA ALA A 128 -4.94 -3.53 -2.59
C ALA A 128 -6.21 -4.04 -1.86
N GLN A 129 -6.13 -4.25 -0.55
CA GLN A 129 -7.25 -4.73 0.27
C GLN A 129 -8.41 -3.72 0.39
N TYR A 130 -8.20 -2.45 0.09
CA TYR A 130 -9.22 -1.41 0.17
C TYR A 130 -9.95 -1.18 -1.16
N LEU A 131 -9.41 -1.72 -2.24
CA LEU A 131 -9.92 -1.56 -3.60
C LEU A 131 -10.84 -2.72 -4.00
N SER A 132 -11.76 -2.44 -4.93
CA SER A 132 -12.43 -3.48 -5.71
C SER A 132 -11.49 -4.06 -6.75
N GLY A 133 -11.90 -5.19 -7.36
CA GLY A 133 -11.16 -5.81 -8.47
C GLY A 133 -10.92 -4.85 -9.63
N ASP A 134 -11.97 -4.11 -10.04
CA ASP A 134 -11.94 -3.17 -11.16
C ASP A 134 -11.09 -1.92 -10.87
N GLU A 135 -11.10 -1.45 -9.61
CA GLU A 135 -10.24 -0.33 -9.19
C GLU A 135 -8.77 -0.74 -9.23
N LEU A 136 -8.46 -1.95 -8.78
CA LEU A 136 -7.11 -2.49 -8.89
C LEU A 136 -6.69 -2.64 -10.36
N ASP A 137 -7.56 -3.17 -11.23
CA ASP A 137 -7.26 -3.35 -12.66
C ASP A 137 -6.95 -2.01 -13.35
N ARG A 138 -7.72 -0.95 -13.04
CA ARG A 138 -7.42 0.40 -13.55
C ARG A 138 -6.07 0.92 -13.09
N LEU A 139 -5.73 0.75 -11.81
CA LEU A 139 -4.42 1.16 -11.30
C LEU A 139 -3.27 0.34 -11.89
N LEU A 140 -3.45 -0.96 -12.08
CA LEU A 140 -2.44 -1.81 -12.74
C LEU A 140 -2.15 -1.34 -14.17
N ALA A 141 -3.17 -0.93 -14.92
CA ALA A 141 -2.99 -0.35 -16.26
C ALA A 141 -2.22 0.98 -16.21
N VAL A 142 -2.51 1.84 -15.24
CA VAL A 142 -1.74 3.09 -15.01
C VAL A 142 -0.29 2.77 -14.67
N PHE A 143 -0.04 1.86 -13.73
CA PHE A 143 1.32 1.50 -13.33
C PHE A 143 2.11 0.87 -14.47
N LEU A 144 1.48 0.00 -15.26
CA LEU A 144 2.13 -0.58 -16.44
C LEU A 144 2.57 0.51 -17.42
N ARG A 145 1.71 1.50 -17.69
CA ARG A 145 2.01 2.63 -18.57
C ARG A 145 3.19 3.46 -18.06
N LEU A 146 3.22 3.76 -16.76
CA LEU A 146 4.24 4.62 -16.15
C LEU A 146 5.61 3.96 -16.05
N LEU A 147 5.67 2.64 -15.87
CA LEU A 147 6.91 1.90 -15.75
C LEU A 147 7.66 1.86 -17.09
N LYS A 148 8.98 1.97 -17.05
CA LYS A 148 9.86 1.68 -18.18
C LYS A 148 9.78 0.20 -18.56
N PRO A 149 10.16 -0.20 -19.80
CA PRO A 149 10.41 -1.62 -20.10
C PRO A 149 11.42 -2.21 -19.09
N GLY A 150 11.11 -3.38 -18.53
CA GLY A 150 11.88 -3.97 -17.42
C GLY A 150 11.71 -3.29 -16.06
N GLY A 151 10.92 -2.23 -15.96
CA GLY A 151 10.55 -1.60 -14.70
C GLY A 151 9.61 -2.50 -13.88
N ARG A 152 9.57 -2.31 -12.57
CA ARG A 152 8.90 -3.23 -11.65
C ARG A 152 7.81 -2.57 -10.82
N LEU A 153 6.71 -3.30 -10.64
CA LEU A 153 5.71 -3.05 -9.62
C LEU A 153 5.96 -4.00 -8.44
N VAL A 154 6.02 -3.45 -7.23
CA VAL A 154 6.05 -4.22 -5.98
C VAL A 154 4.73 -4.01 -5.26
N LEU A 155 3.90 -5.03 -5.24
CA LEU A 155 2.57 -5.05 -4.62
C LEU A 155 2.67 -5.80 -3.29
N GLY A 156 2.74 -5.04 -2.19
CA GLY A 156 3.02 -5.57 -0.86
C GLY A 156 1.82 -5.63 0.08
N ASP A 157 1.96 -6.44 1.12
CA ASP A 157 1.01 -6.62 2.22
C ASP A 157 -0.39 -7.08 1.77
N VAL A 158 -0.45 -7.91 0.72
CA VAL A 158 -1.70 -8.48 0.19
C VAL A 158 -2.27 -9.48 1.18
N VAL A 159 -3.58 -9.38 1.42
CA VAL A 159 -4.29 -10.21 2.41
C VAL A 159 -4.79 -11.50 1.76
N PRO A 160 -4.32 -12.69 2.20
CA PRO A 160 -4.88 -13.96 1.72
C PRO A 160 -6.24 -14.25 2.36
N PRO A 161 -7.13 -15.03 1.71
CA PRO A 161 -8.40 -15.47 2.29
C PRO A 161 -8.25 -16.28 3.58
N ALA A 162 -7.22 -17.11 3.66
CA ALA A 162 -6.88 -17.89 4.86
C ALA A 162 -6.26 -17.04 5.99
N HIS A 163 -6.49 -15.72 5.99
CA HIS A 163 -5.96 -14.80 6.99
C HIS A 163 -6.48 -15.14 8.40
N SER A 164 -5.58 -15.58 9.26
CA SER A 164 -5.88 -15.85 10.67
C SER A 164 -5.68 -14.60 11.53
N THR A 165 -6.72 -14.19 12.25
CA THR A 165 -6.62 -13.12 13.25
C THR A 165 -5.58 -13.46 14.34
N VAL A 166 -5.48 -14.74 14.74
CA VAL A 166 -4.50 -15.20 15.73
C VAL A 166 -3.08 -15.05 15.19
N ALA A 167 -2.83 -15.41 13.92
CA ALA A 167 -1.52 -15.24 13.30
C ALA A 167 -1.12 -13.75 13.22
N ALA A 168 -2.07 -12.86 12.88
CA ALA A 168 -1.82 -11.42 12.85
C ALA A 168 -1.50 -10.84 14.24
N ILE A 169 -2.24 -11.26 15.27
CA ILE A 169 -1.97 -10.86 16.67
C ILE A 169 -0.59 -11.37 17.09
N THR A 170 -0.27 -12.62 16.80
CA THR A 170 1.03 -13.22 17.15
C THR A 170 2.18 -12.47 16.46
N ALA A 171 2.03 -12.12 15.18
CA ALA A 171 3.02 -11.33 14.44
C ALA A 171 3.21 -9.95 15.08
N LEU A 172 2.13 -9.26 15.42
CA LEU A 172 2.19 -7.96 16.11
C LEU A 172 2.88 -8.07 17.48
N LEU A 173 2.55 -9.08 18.31
CA LEU A 173 3.16 -9.25 19.63
C LEU A 173 4.66 -9.58 19.54
N ARG A 174 5.07 -10.43 18.59
CA ARG A 174 6.50 -10.70 18.32
C ARG A 174 7.23 -9.44 17.88
N PHE A 175 6.64 -8.69 16.95
CA PHE A 175 7.20 -7.42 16.49
C PHE A 175 7.32 -6.42 17.64
N ALA A 176 6.28 -6.30 18.50
CA ALA A 176 6.26 -5.43 19.66
C ALA A 176 7.30 -5.80 20.72
N ALA A 177 7.47 -7.11 20.98
CA ALA A 177 8.49 -7.61 21.92
C ALA A 177 9.89 -7.26 21.43
N HIS A 178 10.17 -7.48 20.13
CA HIS A 178 11.47 -7.17 19.55
C HIS A 178 11.79 -5.66 19.51
N ASN A 179 10.77 -4.82 19.43
CA ASN A 179 10.92 -3.37 19.27
C ASN A 179 10.58 -2.56 20.53
N GLY A 180 10.38 -3.21 21.68
CA GLY A 180 10.26 -2.55 22.99
C GLY A 180 8.92 -1.84 23.25
N PHE A 181 7.80 -2.30 22.62
CA PHE A 181 6.46 -1.75 22.88
C PHE A 181 5.38 -2.83 23.20
N LEU A 182 5.80 -3.99 23.73
CA LEU A 182 4.91 -5.14 23.98
C LEU A 182 3.73 -4.78 24.89
N LEU A 183 3.96 -4.05 26.00
CA LEU A 183 2.89 -3.64 26.91
C LEU A 183 1.87 -2.72 26.22
N ALA A 184 2.35 -1.81 25.39
CA ALA A 184 1.47 -0.95 24.59
C ALA A 184 0.68 -1.76 23.56
N ALA A 185 1.28 -2.79 22.95
CA ALA A 185 0.61 -3.68 22.01
C ALA A 185 -0.52 -4.47 22.69
N LEU A 186 -0.29 -5.02 23.87
CA LEU A 186 -1.31 -5.73 24.66
C LEU A 186 -2.48 -4.80 25.00
N ALA A 187 -2.21 -3.58 25.53
CA ALA A 187 -3.24 -2.59 25.81
C ALA A 187 -3.97 -2.14 24.52
N GLY A 188 -3.24 -2.01 23.40
CA GLY A 188 -3.77 -1.66 22.09
C GLY A 188 -4.72 -2.71 21.52
N LEU A 189 -4.45 -3.99 21.72
CA LEU A 189 -5.34 -5.08 21.27
C LEU A 189 -6.73 -4.99 21.91
N VAL A 190 -6.80 -4.68 23.22
CA VAL A 190 -8.08 -4.45 23.91
C VAL A 190 -8.81 -3.25 23.30
N ARG A 191 -8.11 -2.13 23.08
CA ARG A 191 -8.69 -0.91 22.50
C ARG A 191 -9.14 -1.12 21.04
N THR A 192 -8.36 -1.89 20.25
CA THR A 192 -8.68 -2.16 18.85
C THR A 192 -9.96 -2.99 18.69
N ALA A 193 -10.33 -3.80 19.69
CA ALA A 193 -11.61 -4.53 19.69
C ALA A 193 -12.82 -3.60 19.56
N PHE A 194 -12.70 -2.33 19.99
CA PHE A 194 -13.74 -1.30 20.00
C PHE A 194 -13.43 -0.13 19.05
N SER A 195 -12.44 -0.25 18.15
CA SER A 195 -11.99 0.85 17.30
C SER A 195 -12.89 1.09 16.10
N ASP A 196 -12.89 2.34 15.60
CA ASP A 196 -13.57 2.74 14.37
C ASP A 196 -13.00 2.00 13.14
N TYR A 197 -11.70 1.66 13.14
CA TYR A 197 -11.10 0.83 12.10
C TYR A 197 -11.77 -0.55 12.01
N ARG A 198 -12.04 -1.21 13.16
CA ARG A 198 -12.73 -2.50 13.16
C ARG A 198 -14.17 -2.37 12.65
N ARG A 199 -14.88 -1.33 13.09
CA ARG A 199 -16.25 -1.04 12.59
C ARG A 199 -16.25 -0.83 11.08
N LEU A 200 -15.35 0.01 10.57
CA LEU A 200 -15.22 0.30 9.16
C LEU A 200 -14.86 -0.96 8.36
N ARG A 201 -13.90 -1.76 8.86
CA ARG A 201 -13.53 -3.04 8.26
C ARG A 201 -14.71 -4.02 8.20
N THR A 202 -15.56 -4.03 9.20
CA THR A 202 -16.76 -4.89 9.23
C THR A 202 -17.82 -4.37 8.23
N GLN A 203 -17.97 -3.06 8.08
CA GLN A 203 -18.94 -2.44 7.19
C GLN A 203 -18.54 -2.47 5.72
N LEU A 204 -17.29 -2.12 5.41
CA LEU A 204 -16.78 -2.00 4.04
C LEU A 204 -16.10 -3.27 3.54
N GLY A 205 -15.70 -4.16 4.45
CA GLY A 205 -14.92 -5.35 4.14
C GLY A 205 -13.50 -5.05 3.68
N LEU A 206 -12.72 -6.11 3.45
CA LEU A 206 -11.45 -6.06 2.75
C LEU A 206 -11.53 -6.99 1.53
N THR A 207 -10.88 -6.62 0.45
CA THR A 207 -10.68 -7.50 -0.68
C THR A 207 -9.52 -8.45 -0.35
N LEU A 208 -9.76 -9.74 -0.51
CA LEU A 208 -8.81 -10.80 -0.21
C LEU A 208 -8.41 -11.46 -1.52
N TYR A 209 -7.14 -11.82 -1.64
CA TYR A 209 -6.62 -12.42 -2.86
C TYR A 209 -5.89 -13.72 -2.57
N GLU A 210 -6.27 -14.79 -3.28
CA GLU A 210 -5.45 -16.00 -3.39
C GLU A 210 -4.17 -15.68 -4.18
N GLU A 211 -3.08 -16.37 -3.86
CA GLU A 211 -1.78 -16.18 -4.53
C GLU A 211 -1.89 -16.31 -6.04
N GLY A 212 -2.48 -17.43 -6.52
CA GLY A 212 -2.64 -17.68 -7.94
C GLY A 212 -3.54 -16.66 -8.65
N ALA A 213 -4.61 -16.21 -7.98
CA ALA A 213 -5.52 -15.20 -8.53
C ALA A 213 -4.83 -13.83 -8.68
N MET A 214 -3.97 -13.45 -7.71
CA MET A 214 -3.21 -12.20 -7.82
C MET A 214 -2.16 -12.28 -8.94
N ILE A 215 -1.43 -13.40 -9.07
CA ILE A 215 -0.48 -13.60 -10.17
C ILE A 215 -1.21 -13.51 -11.52
N ALA A 216 -2.32 -14.24 -11.70
CA ALA A 216 -3.11 -14.19 -12.93
C ALA A 216 -3.62 -12.78 -13.25
N LYS A 217 -4.03 -12.01 -12.23
CA LYS A 217 -4.47 -10.61 -12.40
C LYS A 217 -3.32 -9.71 -12.89
N LEU A 218 -2.13 -9.85 -12.32
CA LEU A 218 -0.93 -9.10 -12.72
C LEU A 218 -0.50 -9.49 -14.16
N GLU A 219 -0.56 -10.77 -14.50
CA GLU A 219 -0.23 -11.24 -15.84
C GLU A 219 -1.25 -10.76 -16.88
N ALA A 220 -2.53 -10.77 -16.56
CA ALA A 220 -3.58 -10.21 -17.41
C ALA A 220 -3.41 -8.70 -17.66
N ALA A 221 -2.84 -7.98 -16.68
CA ALA A 221 -2.49 -6.56 -16.82
C ALA A 221 -1.21 -6.32 -17.67
N GLY A 222 -0.48 -7.36 -18.10
CA GLY A 222 0.70 -7.23 -18.96
C GLY A 222 2.04 -7.37 -18.25
N PHE A 223 2.07 -7.79 -17.00
CA PHE A 223 3.30 -8.03 -16.25
C PHE A 223 3.78 -9.49 -16.36
N SER A 224 5.03 -9.73 -15.98
CA SER A 224 5.54 -11.03 -15.56
C SER A 224 5.62 -11.02 -14.04
N ALA A 225 4.86 -11.86 -13.33
CA ALA A 225 4.67 -11.74 -11.90
C ALA A 225 5.06 -13.00 -11.13
N HIS A 226 5.59 -12.82 -9.93
CA HIS A 226 5.84 -13.90 -8.98
C HIS A 226 5.67 -13.39 -7.54
N ARG A 227 5.41 -14.31 -6.61
CA ARG A 227 5.40 -14.02 -5.18
C ARG A 227 6.83 -13.86 -4.65
N ALA A 228 7.10 -12.80 -3.90
CA ALA A 228 8.34 -12.63 -3.15
C ALA A 228 8.44 -13.63 -2.00
N ARG A 229 9.67 -13.96 -1.59
CA ARG A 229 9.92 -14.91 -0.48
C ARG A 229 9.44 -14.39 0.87
N THR A 230 9.54 -13.07 1.07
CA THR A 230 9.14 -12.39 2.32
C THR A 230 8.12 -11.30 2.00
N ASN A 231 7.23 -11.04 2.95
CA ASN A 231 6.32 -9.90 2.86
C ASN A 231 7.03 -8.62 3.29
N ILE A 232 6.61 -7.49 2.73
CA ILE A 232 6.98 -6.14 3.22
C ILE A 232 6.27 -5.91 4.55
N GLY A 233 7.02 -5.48 5.56
CA GLY A 233 6.51 -5.27 6.91
C GLY A 233 6.49 -6.55 7.78
N HIS A 234 5.99 -6.41 8.98
CA HIS A 234 6.18 -7.38 10.07
C HIS A 234 5.28 -8.63 10.02
N ASN A 235 4.28 -8.68 9.14
CA ASN A 235 3.33 -9.80 9.13
C ASN A 235 3.67 -10.85 8.06
N PRO A 236 4.25 -12.01 8.41
CA PRO A 236 4.65 -13.03 7.45
C PRO A 236 3.47 -13.80 6.83
N ALA A 237 2.25 -13.62 7.36
CA ALA A 237 1.04 -14.23 6.80
C ALA A 237 0.46 -13.42 5.63
N ARG A 238 1.04 -12.27 5.30
CA ARG A 238 0.71 -11.46 4.14
C ARG A 238 1.62 -11.80 2.97
N MET A 239 1.27 -11.34 1.79
CA MET A 239 2.00 -11.64 0.57
C MET A 239 2.52 -10.37 -0.09
N THR A 240 3.72 -10.46 -0.67
CA THR A 240 4.27 -9.46 -1.59
C THR A 240 4.49 -10.10 -2.94
N PHE A 241 4.15 -9.39 -4.01
CA PHE A 241 4.36 -9.78 -5.38
C PHE A 241 5.29 -8.80 -6.07
N VAL A 242 6.18 -9.34 -6.89
CA VAL A 242 7.03 -8.55 -7.80
C VAL A 242 6.53 -8.83 -9.22
N ALA A 243 6.20 -7.77 -9.93
CA ALA A 243 5.65 -7.82 -11.27
C ALA A 243 6.49 -6.92 -12.19
N GLU A 244 7.15 -7.50 -13.19
CA GLU A 244 8.01 -6.80 -14.13
C GLU A 244 7.23 -6.47 -15.40
N ARG A 245 7.35 -5.23 -15.90
CA ARG A 245 6.81 -4.83 -17.21
C ARG A 245 7.58 -5.54 -18.31
N ARG A 246 6.86 -6.34 -19.11
CA ARG A 246 7.38 -6.99 -20.33
C ARG A 246 7.70 -5.99 -21.42
#